data_4211fea9563466422df81818b419a728
#
_entry.id   4211fea9563466422df81818b419a728
#
_cell.length_a   1.000
_cell.length_b   1.000
_cell.length_c   1.000
_cell.angle_alpha   90.00
_cell.angle_beta   90.00
_cell.angle_gamma   90.00
#
_symmetry.space_group_name_H-M   'P 1'
#
loop_
_entity.id
_entity.type
_entity.pdbx_description
1 polymer ?
#
loop_
_entity_poly.entity_id
_entity_poly.type
_entity_poly.pdbx_seq_one_letter_code
_entity_poly.pdbx_strand_id
1 'polypeptide(L)'
;AGIYLHIPFCKQKCHYCNFYTTGSLKYRDDFVKAIKLEIQSRKDYLGSNKITTIYFGGGTPSMLSVEELNEILETIYGVYDVEPNSEITLESNPDDIDFEYLADLKKHSPINRLSIGIQSFF
;
A
#
# COMPACT_ATOMS: atom_id res chain seq x y z
N ALA A 1 -15.81 -1.63 8.97
CA ALA A 1 -14.57 -2.33 9.21
C ALA A 1 -13.44 -1.70 8.42
N GLY A 2 -12.23 -1.96 8.82
CA GLY A 2 -11.04 -1.42 8.17
C GLY A 2 -10.03 -2.50 7.83
N ILE A 3 -9.23 -2.20 6.81
CA ILE A 3 -8.13 -3.08 6.41
C ILE A 3 -6.83 -2.30 6.57
N TYR A 4 -5.88 -2.89 7.26
CA TYR A 4 -4.53 -2.35 7.36
C TYR A 4 -3.59 -3.29 6.61
N LEU A 5 -2.83 -2.71 5.70
CA LEU A 5 -1.85 -3.46 4.91
C LEU A 5 -0.46 -3.01 5.32
N HIS A 6 0.32 -3.94 5.81
CA HIS A 6 1.68 -3.63 6.25
C HIS A 6 2.65 -3.89 5.11
N ILE A 7 3.30 -2.83 4.66
CA ILE A 7 4.27 -2.90 3.57
C ILE A 7 5.66 -2.89 4.19
N PRO A 8 6.41 -3.98 4.08
CA PRO A 8 7.68 -4.11 4.78
C PRO A 8 8.87 -3.48 4.09
N PHE A 9 8.68 -2.77 3.00
CA PHE A 9 9.80 -2.18 2.29
C PHE A 9 10.28 -0.93 2.99
N CYS A 10 11.59 -0.76 3.01
CA CYS A 10 12.22 0.36 3.66
C CYS A 10 13.19 1.00 2.70
N LYS A 11 13.15 2.32 2.61
CA LYS A 11 14.04 3.04 1.72
C LYS A 11 15.40 3.31 2.35
N GLN A 12 15.54 3.13 3.64
CA GLN A 12 16.80 3.40 4.29
C GLN A 12 17.89 2.48 3.82
N LYS A 13 19.05 3.06 3.57
CA LYS A 13 20.18 2.27 3.11
C LYS A 13 20.94 1.72 4.27
N CYS A 14 20.46 0.69 4.84
CA CYS A 14 21.24 -0.09 5.77
C CYS A 14 21.78 -1.30 5.02
N HIS A 15 22.68 -2.04 5.63
CA HIS A 15 23.21 -3.26 5.01
C HIS A 15 22.11 -4.19 4.61
N TYR A 16 21.11 -4.28 5.45
CA TYR A 16 19.99 -5.16 5.23
C TYR A 16 19.21 -4.74 3.99
N CYS A 17 18.92 -3.46 3.86
CA CYS A 17 18.18 -2.96 2.71
C CYS A 17 18.98 -3.07 1.43
N ASN A 18 20.28 -2.84 1.49
CA ASN A 18 21.14 -2.97 0.32
C ASN A 18 21.21 -4.40 -0.17
N PHE A 19 21.10 -5.35 0.74
CA PHE A 19 21.10 -6.75 0.39
C PHE A 19 20.00 -7.08 -0.59
N TYR A 20 18.83 -6.47 -0.41
CA TYR A 20 17.69 -6.76 -1.26
C TYR A 20 17.60 -5.87 -2.49
N THR A 21 18.48 -4.90 -2.63
CA THR A 21 18.35 -3.93 -3.70
C THR A 21 18.45 -4.56 -5.07
N THR A 22 19.33 -5.54 -5.23
CA THR A 22 19.56 -6.17 -6.53
C THR A 22 18.39 -7.06 -6.96
N GLY A 23 17.65 -7.62 -6.02
CA GLY A 23 16.51 -8.45 -6.33
C GLY A 23 15.19 -7.77 -6.02
N SER A 24 15.19 -6.44 -5.90
CA SER A 24 14.05 -5.73 -5.37
C SER A 24 12.78 -5.86 -6.20
N LEU A 25 12.89 -5.88 -7.52
CA LEU A 25 11.69 -5.99 -8.37
C LEU A 25 11.00 -7.33 -8.18
N LYS A 26 11.79 -8.41 -8.17
CA LYS A 26 11.21 -9.73 -7.96
C LYS A 26 10.61 -9.85 -6.57
N TYR A 27 11.29 -9.31 -5.57
CA TYR A 27 10.78 -9.34 -4.21
C TYR A 27 9.45 -8.61 -4.11
N ARG A 28 9.34 -7.45 -4.75
CA ARG A 28 8.10 -6.68 -4.75
C ARG A 28 6.98 -7.42 -5.44
N ASP A 29 7.25 -8.02 -6.60
CA ASP A 29 6.26 -8.81 -7.30
C ASP A 29 5.77 -9.97 -6.45
N ASP A 30 6.67 -10.68 -5.80
CA ASP A 30 6.33 -11.79 -4.93
C ASP A 30 5.50 -11.32 -3.74
N PHE A 31 5.86 -10.16 -3.20
CA PHE A 31 5.11 -9.58 -2.09
C PHE A 31 3.68 -9.23 -2.50
N VAL A 32 3.52 -8.57 -3.64
CA VAL A 32 2.20 -8.19 -4.14
C VAL A 32 1.35 -9.44 -4.35
N LYS A 33 1.92 -10.49 -4.94
CA LYS A 33 1.20 -11.74 -5.12
C LYS A 33 0.80 -12.37 -3.80
N ALA A 34 1.69 -12.34 -2.82
CA ALA A 34 1.41 -12.92 -1.50
C ALA A 34 0.29 -12.16 -0.81
N ILE A 35 0.30 -10.85 -0.87
CA ILE A 35 -0.76 -10.01 -0.30
C ILE A 35 -2.11 -10.30 -0.95
N LYS A 36 -2.12 -10.43 -2.26
CA LYS A 36 -3.36 -10.73 -2.99
C LYS A 36 -3.91 -12.09 -2.57
N LEU A 37 -3.05 -13.08 -2.42
CA LEU A 37 -3.47 -14.40 -1.96
C LEU A 37 -4.00 -14.35 -0.52
N GLU A 38 -3.36 -13.58 0.33
CA GLU A 38 -3.83 -13.45 1.70
C GLU A 38 -5.20 -12.79 1.76
N ILE A 39 -5.41 -11.74 0.99
CA ILE A 39 -6.71 -11.08 0.91
C ILE A 39 -7.78 -12.07 0.49
N GLN A 40 -7.50 -12.85 -0.54
CA GLN A 40 -8.45 -13.83 -1.05
C GLN A 40 -8.73 -14.94 -0.03
N SER A 41 -7.70 -15.37 0.70
CA SER A 41 -7.88 -16.43 1.68
C SER A 41 -8.68 -15.98 2.90
N ARG A 42 -8.75 -14.69 3.14
CA ARG A 42 -9.48 -14.13 4.28
C ARG A 42 -10.82 -13.52 3.89
N LYS A 43 -11.35 -13.90 2.77
CA LYS A 43 -12.58 -13.27 2.27
C LYS A 43 -13.76 -13.38 3.25
N ASP A 44 -13.79 -14.44 4.04
CA ASP A 44 -14.89 -14.63 4.99
C ASP A 44 -14.60 -14.06 6.38
N TYR A 45 -13.42 -13.48 6.57
CA TYR A 45 -12.98 -13.03 7.88
C TYR A 45 -13.85 -11.91 8.43
N LEU A 46 -14.23 -10.97 7.58
CA LEU A 46 -15.04 -9.83 8.00
C LEU A 46 -16.54 -10.08 7.89
N GLY A 47 -16.92 -11.22 7.37
CA GLY A 47 -18.34 -11.57 7.22
C GLY A 47 -19.04 -10.59 6.27
N SER A 48 -20.17 -10.06 6.75
CA SER A 48 -20.94 -9.12 5.95
C SER A 48 -20.58 -7.66 6.21
N ASN A 49 -19.55 -7.40 7.01
CA ASN A 49 -19.15 -6.03 7.32
C ASN A 49 -18.60 -5.34 6.09
N LYS A 50 -19.01 -4.10 5.91
CA LYS A 50 -18.49 -3.29 4.81
C LYS A 50 -17.19 -2.65 5.21
N ILE A 51 -16.32 -2.46 4.24
CA ILE A 51 -15.04 -1.81 4.44
C ILE A 51 -15.22 -0.31 4.29
N THR A 52 -14.82 0.43 5.30
CA THR A 52 -14.91 1.89 5.27
C THR A 52 -13.54 2.57 5.27
N THR A 53 -12.49 1.84 5.61
CA THR A 53 -11.14 2.38 5.59
C THR A 53 -10.16 1.34 5.08
N ILE A 54 -9.19 1.79 4.30
CA ILE A 54 -8.06 0.97 3.86
C ILE A 54 -6.81 1.80 4.11
N TYR A 55 -5.82 1.22 4.77
CA TYR A 55 -4.61 1.94 5.15
C TYR A 55 -3.38 1.13 4.74
N PHE A 56 -2.54 1.75 3.92
CA PHE A 56 -1.25 1.18 3.56
C PHE A 56 -0.20 1.81 4.46
N GLY A 57 0.34 1.01 5.37
CA GLY A 57 1.31 1.51 6.33
C GLY A 57 2.53 0.60 6.41
N GLY A 58 3.36 0.85 7.40
CA GLY A 58 4.54 0.05 7.64
C GLY A 58 5.82 0.78 7.28
N GLY A 59 6.70 0.14 6.51
CA GLY A 59 7.99 0.72 6.14
C GLY A 59 7.84 1.94 5.26
N THR A 60 7.79 1.74 3.97
CA THR A 60 7.57 2.85 3.04
C THR A 60 6.61 2.40 1.93
N PRO A 61 5.30 2.45 2.20
CA PRO A 61 4.33 2.02 1.19
C PRO A 61 4.43 2.79 -0.12
N SER A 62 4.88 4.03 -0.08
CA SER A 62 5.06 4.83 -1.28
C SER A 62 6.19 4.34 -2.19
N MET A 63 6.93 3.31 -1.78
CA MET A 63 7.87 2.65 -2.69
C MET A 63 7.16 1.77 -3.71
N LEU A 64 5.91 1.41 -3.46
CA LEU A 64 5.14 0.66 -4.44
C LEU A 64 4.68 1.59 -5.53
N SER A 65 4.68 1.09 -6.76
CA SER A 65 4.17 1.87 -7.88
C SER A 65 2.65 1.99 -7.78
N VAL A 66 2.09 2.95 -8.49
CA VAL A 66 0.64 3.10 -8.54
C VAL A 66 -0.02 1.82 -9.07
N GLU A 67 0.62 1.19 -10.06
CA GLU A 67 0.12 -0.07 -10.59
C GLU A 67 0.06 -1.16 -9.54
N GLU A 68 1.12 -1.28 -8.74
CA GLU A 68 1.16 -2.28 -7.68
C GLU A 68 0.10 -2.02 -6.62
N LEU A 69 -0.06 -0.76 -6.23
CA LEU A 69 -1.11 -0.38 -5.28
C LEU A 69 -2.49 -0.72 -5.83
N ASN A 70 -2.70 -0.45 -7.11
CA ASN A 70 -3.98 -0.73 -7.74
C ASN A 70 -4.26 -2.21 -7.84
N GLU A 71 -3.26 -3.05 -8.08
CA GLU A 71 -3.47 -4.50 -8.09
C GLU A 71 -3.99 -4.99 -6.74
N ILE A 72 -3.41 -4.47 -5.66
CA ILE A 72 -3.85 -4.84 -4.31
C ILE A 72 -5.26 -4.34 -4.06
N LEU A 73 -5.54 -3.09 -4.42
CA LEU A 73 -6.87 -2.50 -4.24
C LEU A 73 -7.92 -3.22 -5.04
N GLU A 74 -7.63 -3.59 -6.29
CA GLU A 74 -8.57 -4.35 -7.09
C GLU A 74 -8.93 -5.67 -6.45
N THR A 75 -7.95 -6.33 -5.85
CA THR A 75 -8.18 -7.58 -5.14
C THR A 75 -9.11 -7.36 -3.94
N ILE A 76 -8.87 -6.29 -3.20
CA ILE A 76 -9.73 -5.96 -2.05
C ILE A 76 -11.16 -5.68 -2.52
N TYR A 77 -11.33 -4.88 -3.57
CA TYR A 77 -12.66 -4.58 -4.09
C TYR A 77 -13.38 -5.82 -4.62
N GLY A 78 -12.63 -6.78 -5.13
CA GLY A 78 -13.22 -8.01 -5.64
C GLY A 78 -13.62 -8.99 -4.55
N VAL A 79 -13.01 -8.88 -3.37
CA VAL A 79 -13.24 -9.83 -2.28
C VAL A 79 -14.18 -9.27 -1.23
N TYR A 80 -14.09 -8.00 -0.94
CA TYR A 80 -14.87 -7.36 0.12
C TYR A 80 -15.79 -6.29 -0.43
N ASP A 81 -16.82 -5.98 0.34
CA ASP A 81 -17.74 -4.90 0.01
C ASP A 81 -17.16 -3.59 0.56
N VAL A 82 -16.62 -2.78 -0.34
CA VAL A 82 -15.98 -1.52 0.03
C VAL A 82 -16.96 -0.38 -0.21
N GLU A 83 -17.20 0.42 0.84
CA GLU A 83 -18.09 1.57 0.73
C GLU A 83 -17.57 2.58 -0.29
N PRO A 84 -18.43 3.21 -1.09
CA PRO A 84 -17.97 4.17 -2.10
C PRO A 84 -17.18 5.34 -1.55
N ASN A 85 -17.48 5.75 -0.32
CA ASN A 85 -16.82 6.89 0.30
C ASN A 85 -15.72 6.47 1.27
N SER A 86 -15.18 5.29 1.10
CA SER A 86 -14.15 4.78 2.00
C SER A 86 -12.91 5.65 1.98
N GLU A 87 -12.29 5.79 3.14
CA GLU A 87 -11.03 6.50 3.26
C GLU A 87 -9.90 5.53 2.91
N ILE A 88 -9.12 5.85 1.90
CA ILE A 88 -8.01 5.02 1.45
C ILE A 88 -6.74 5.83 1.61
N THR A 89 -5.91 5.43 2.55
CA THR A 89 -4.73 6.17 2.97
C THR A 89 -3.45 5.47 2.55
N LEU A 90 -2.53 6.24 2.02
CA LEU A 90 -1.17 5.79 1.75
C LEU A 90 -0.22 6.52 2.67
N GLU A 91 0.48 5.77 3.51
CA GLU A 91 1.52 6.33 4.35
C GLU A 91 2.75 6.58 3.49
N SER A 92 3.31 7.76 3.55
CA SER A 92 4.33 8.18 2.61
C SER A 92 5.49 8.85 3.30
N ASN A 93 6.66 8.70 2.70
CA ASN A 93 7.84 9.42 3.11
C ASN A 93 7.96 10.65 2.20
N PRO A 94 8.23 11.86 2.74
CA PRO A 94 8.34 13.05 1.89
C PRO A 94 9.31 12.91 0.73
N ASP A 95 10.37 12.14 0.93
CA ASP A 95 11.38 11.95 -0.11
C ASP A 95 10.88 11.13 -1.29
N ASP A 96 9.79 10.38 -1.11
CA ASP A 96 9.26 9.52 -2.16
C ASP A 96 8.12 10.17 -2.92
N ILE A 97 7.70 11.36 -2.49
CA ILE A 97 6.56 12.02 -3.09
C ILE A 97 7.06 13.09 -4.03
N ASP A 98 7.01 12.80 -5.31
CA ASP A 98 7.26 13.84 -6.30
C ASP A 98 5.94 14.19 -6.98
N PHE A 99 6.01 15.20 -7.83
CA PHE A 99 4.83 15.72 -8.49
C PHE A 99 4.18 14.68 -9.39
N GLU A 100 5.01 13.91 -10.11
CA GLU A 100 4.49 12.89 -11.02
C GLU A 100 3.77 11.78 -10.27
N TYR A 101 4.35 11.35 -9.16
CA TYR A 101 3.75 10.29 -8.36
C TYR A 101 2.40 10.73 -7.79
N LEU A 102 2.34 11.96 -7.27
CA LEU A 102 1.09 12.50 -6.77
C LEU A 102 0.01 12.61 -7.84
N ALA A 103 0.41 13.09 -9.01
CA ALA A 103 -0.52 13.23 -10.13
C ALA A 103 -1.05 11.86 -10.56
N ASP A 104 -0.19 10.86 -10.60
CA ASP A 104 -0.56 9.51 -10.97
C ASP A 104 -1.50 8.90 -9.94
N LEU A 105 -1.22 9.07 -8.65
CA LEU A 105 -2.10 8.60 -7.60
C LEU A 105 -3.49 9.21 -7.72
N LYS A 106 -3.55 10.52 -7.92
CA LYS A 106 -4.82 11.21 -8.00
C LYS A 106 -5.62 10.80 -9.22
N LYS A 107 -4.93 10.58 -10.33
CA LYS A 107 -5.60 10.30 -11.60
C LYS A 107 -5.96 8.83 -11.78
N HIS A 108 -5.12 7.94 -11.28
CA HIS A 108 -5.24 6.53 -11.60
C HIS A 108 -5.47 5.61 -10.41
N SER A 109 -5.69 6.16 -9.22
CA SER A 109 -5.97 5.32 -8.06
C SER A 109 -7.10 5.91 -7.21
N PRO A 110 -7.76 5.06 -6.39
CA PRO A 110 -8.78 5.55 -5.47
C PRO A 110 -8.21 6.09 -4.16
N ILE A 111 -6.89 6.14 -4.02
CA ILE A 111 -6.27 6.66 -2.81
C ILE A 111 -6.64 8.14 -2.65
N ASN A 112 -7.22 8.47 -1.49
CA ASN A 112 -7.75 9.82 -1.27
C ASN A 112 -7.15 10.51 -0.05
N ARG A 113 -6.16 9.91 0.58
CA ARG A 113 -5.52 10.50 1.74
C ARG A 113 -4.05 10.08 1.80
N LEU A 114 -3.18 11.04 2.10
CA LEU A 114 -1.76 10.75 2.32
C LEU A 114 -1.43 11.04 3.77
N SER A 115 -0.71 10.11 4.39
CA SER A 115 -0.17 10.32 5.72
C SER A 115 1.33 10.46 5.57
N ILE A 116 1.85 11.67 5.78
CA ILE A 116 3.26 11.96 5.56
C ILE A 116 3.98 11.94 6.89
N GLY A 117 4.92 11.03 7.02
CA GLY A 117 5.73 10.93 8.23
C GLY A 117 6.82 11.98 8.21
N ILE A 118 6.79 12.85 9.19
CA ILE A 118 7.85 13.83 9.35
C ILE A 118 8.73 13.30 10.45
N GLN A 119 9.88 12.82 10.04
CA GLN A 119 10.66 12.31 11.00
C GLN A 119 11.60 13.24 11.43
N SER A 120 11.74 13.80 12.16
CA SER A 120 12.50 14.62 12.47
C SER A 120 13.04 14.80 13.29
N PHE A 121 13.46 15.00 13.58
CA PHE A 121 13.82 15.81 13.84
C PHE A 121 14.45 16.11 14.70
N PHE A 122 15.01 16.02 14.87
CA PHE A 122 15.67 16.43 15.66
C PHE A 122 16.04 15.93 16.35
#